data_23618399796230ff4839df1302e0d136
#
_entry.id   23618399796230ff4839df1302e0d136
#
_cell.length_a   1.000
_cell.length_b   1.000
_cell.length_c   1.000
_cell.angle_alpha   90.00
_cell.angle_beta   90.00
_cell.angle_gamma   90.00
#
_symmetry.space_group_name_H-M   'P 1'
#
loop_
_entity.id
_entity.type
_entity.pdbx_description
1 polymer ?
#
loop_
_entity_poly.entity_id
_entity_poly.type
_entity_poly.pdbx_seq_one_letter_code
_entity_poly.pdbx_strand_id
1 'polypeptide(L)' 'IDVYSKTDELLLYEIIISQRNVAALYDIMGISDEDEADFKYGIGVYNINEKQAHLLEKLIGKTFYSDDLIFQLSGGDL' A
#
# COMPACT_ATOMS: atom_id res chain seq x y z
N ILE A 1 -2.09 -3.34 1.73
CA ILE A 1 -1.42 -3.41 0.42
C ILE A 1 -2.01 -4.57 -0.36
N ASP A 2 -2.56 -4.30 -1.52
CA ASP A 2 -3.08 -5.32 -2.42
C ASP A 2 -1.99 -5.73 -3.39
N VAL A 3 -1.75 -7.03 -3.52
CA VAL A 3 -0.68 -7.56 -4.36
C VAL A 3 -1.27 -8.33 -5.53
N TYR A 4 -0.93 -7.90 -6.75
CA TYR A 4 -1.44 -8.49 -7.99
C TYR A 4 -0.31 -9.09 -8.82
N SER A 5 -0.63 -10.12 -9.60
CA SER A 5 0.29 -10.64 -10.60
C SER A 5 0.34 -9.71 -11.80
N LYS A 6 1.54 -9.39 -12.31
CA LYS A 6 1.71 -8.60 -13.54
C LYS A 6 1.22 -9.34 -14.78
N THR A 7 1.24 -10.65 -14.75
CA THR A 7 0.93 -11.49 -15.92
C THR A 7 -0.56 -11.51 -16.23
N ASP A 8 -1.39 -11.75 -15.20
CA ASP A 8 -2.85 -11.92 -15.37
C ASP A 8 -3.68 -10.91 -14.58
N GLU A 9 -3.03 -10.02 -13.84
CA GLU A 9 -3.65 -8.97 -13.03
C GLU A 9 -4.60 -9.49 -11.94
N LEU A 10 -4.46 -10.75 -11.55
CA LEU A 10 -5.26 -11.33 -10.48
C LEU A 10 -4.70 -10.95 -9.11
N LEU A 11 -5.59 -10.69 -8.16
CA LEU A 11 -5.21 -10.44 -6.78
C LEU A 11 -4.65 -11.73 -6.17
N LEU A 12 -3.42 -11.68 -5.69
CA LEU A 12 -2.74 -12.84 -5.09
C LEU A 12 -2.94 -12.87 -3.58
N TYR A 13 -2.73 -11.75 -2.91
CA TYR A 13 -2.91 -11.64 -1.46
C TYR A 13 -2.94 -10.18 -1.05
N GLU A 14 -3.31 -9.93 0.21
CA GLU A 14 -3.35 -8.60 0.80
C GLU A 14 -2.46 -8.55 2.03
N ILE A 15 -1.83 -7.40 2.24
CA ILE A 15 -1.04 -7.12 3.45
C ILE A 15 -1.77 -6.02 4.21
N ILE A 16 -2.22 -6.32 5.42
CA ILE A 16 -2.94 -5.37 6.27
C ILE A 16 -1.95 -4.52 7.06
N ILE A 17 -2.17 -3.21 7.04
CA ILE A 17 -1.31 -2.26 7.76
C ILE A 17 -1.90 -2.02 9.15
N SER A 18 -1.05 -2.17 10.17
CA SER A 18 -1.44 -1.90 11.55
C SER A 18 -1.79 -0.41 11.73
N GLN A 19 -2.81 -0.13 12.55
CA GLN A 19 -3.25 1.26 12.82
C GLN A 19 -2.11 2.16 13.32
N ARG A 20 -1.18 1.62 14.09
CA ARG A 20 -0.02 2.37 14.59
C ARG A 20 0.92 2.85 13.49
N ASN A 21 0.86 2.22 12.32
CA ASN A 21 1.73 2.54 11.18
C ASN A 21 1.05 3.45 10.13
N VAL A 22 -0.21 3.79 10.33
CA VAL A 22 -0.99 4.52 9.32
C VAL A 22 -0.43 5.91 9.04
N ALA A 23 -0.02 6.65 10.08
CA ALA A 23 0.55 7.99 9.88
C ALA A 23 1.83 7.94 9.03
N ALA A 24 2.73 6.99 9.32
CA ALA A 24 3.95 6.81 8.55
C ALA A 24 3.65 6.36 7.12
N LEU A 25 2.64 5.51 6.95
CA LEU A 25 2.16 5.08 5.64
C LEU A 25 1.72 6.27 4.78
N TYR A 26 0.96 7.19 5.35
CA TYR A 26 0.50 8.39 4.64
C TYR A 26 1.70 9.25 4.19
N ASP A 27 2.71 9.40 5.03
CA ASP A 27 3.93 10.13 4.68
C ASP A 27 4.67 9.47 3.51
N ILE A 28 4.84 8.15 3.56
CA ILE A 28 5.54 7.40 2.51
C ILE A 28 4.81 7.53 1.18
N MET A 29 3.49 7.44 1.20
CA MET A 29 2.66 7.50 0.00
C MET A 29 2.37 8.91 -0.47
N GLY A 30 2.69 9.94 0.33
CA GLY A 30 2.41 11.32 -0.03
C GLY A 30 0.93 11.66 0.01
N ILE A 31 0.16 11.01 0.86
CA ILE A 31 -1.27 11.27 1.02
C ILE A 31 -1.45 12.49 1.93
N SER A 32 -2.08 13.55 1.41
CA SER A 32 -2.32 14.77 2.18
C SER A 32 -3.44 14.58 3.20
N ASP A 33 -3.48 15.49 4.20
CA ASP A 33 -4.53 15.47 5.23
C ASP A 33 -5.93 15.55 4.62
N GLU A 34 -6.07 16.30 3.52
CA GLU A 34 -7.35 16.44 2.81
C GLU A 34 -7.81 15.12 2.19
N ASP A 35 -6.87 14.31 1.71
CA ASP A 35 -7.15 13.06 1.04
C ASP A 35 -7.30 11.88 2.01
N GLU A 36 -6.85 12.01 3.26
CA GLU A 36 -6.92 10.94 4.25
C GLU A 36 -8.35 10.45 4.50
N ALA A 37 -9.29 11.38 4.60
CA ALA A 37 -10.70 11.03 4.85
C ALA A 37 -11.28 10.23 3.69
N ASP A 38 -11.03 10.66 2.45
CA ASP A 38 -11.49 9.96 1.26
C ASP A 38 -10.88 8.56 1.18
N PHE A 39 -9.58 8.47 1.46
CA PHE A 39 -8.87 7.21 1.46
C PHE A 39 -9.45 6.22 2.48
N LYS A 40 -9.76 6.67 3.70
CA LYS A 40 -10.36 5.84 4.75
C LYS A 40 -11.71 5.24 4.32
N TYR A 41 -12.46 5.96 3.50
CA TYR A 41 -13.76 5.49 3.01
C TYR A 41 -13.64 4.65 1.73
N GLY A 42 -12.43 4.29 1.34
CA GLY A 42 -12.20 3.45 0.17
C GLY A 42 -12.25 4.21 -1.15
N ILE A 43 -12.19 5.53 -1.12
CA ILE A 43 -12.16 6.36 -2.32
C ILE A 43 -10.71 6.57 -2.73
N GLY A 44 -10.35 6.04 -3.89
CA GLY A 44 -9.01 6.16 -4.42
C GLY A 44 -8.13 4.95 -4.12
N VAL A 45 -7.23 4.70 -5.05
CA VAL A 45 -6.23 3.63 -4.97
C VAL A 45 -4.89 4.24 -5.37
N TYR A 46 -3.84 3.93 -4.63
CA TYR A 46 -2.50 4.44 -4.88
C TYR A 46 -1.59 3.32 -5.33
N ASN A 47 -0.91 3.52 -6.47
CA ASN A 47 0.12 2.59 -6.91
C ASN A 47 1.37 2.77 -6.05
N ILE A 48 1.98 1.66 -5.67
CA ILE A 48 3.20 1.65 -4.85
C ILE A 48 4.38 1.37 -5.77
N ASN A 49 5.33 2.32 -5.87
CA ASN A 49 6.55 2.11 -6.63
C ASN A 49 7.59 1.35 -5.80
N GLU A 50 8.71 0.96 -6.44
CA GLU A 50 9.77 0.19 -5.77
C GLU A 50 10.32 0.90 -4.53
N LYS A 51 10.60 2.20 -4.64
CA LYS A 51 11.14 2.98 -3.53
C LYS A 51 10.16 3.01 -2.35
N GLN A 52 8.89 3.24 -2.62
CA GLN A 52 7.85 3.25 -1.60
C GLN A 52 7.69 1.86 -0.99
N ALA A 53 7.74 0.81 -1.80
CA ALA A 53 7.65 -0.57 -1.32
C ALA A 53 8.76 -0.88 -0.33
N HIS A 54 10.01 -0.49 -0.63
CA HIS A 54 11.13 -0.73 0.29
C HIS A 54 10.99 0.06 1.60
N LEU A 55 10.45 1.28 1.55
CA LEU A 55 10.17 2.04 2.77
C LEU A 55 9.08 1.38 3.61
N LEU A 56 8.04 0.85 2.95
CA LEU A 56 6.97 0.12 3.63
C LEU A 56 7.46 -1.19 4.24
N GLU A 57 8.36 -1.90 3.55
CA GLU A 57 8.99 -3.11 4.09
C GLU A 57 9.68 -2.83 5.42
N LYS A 58 10.41 -1.72 5.51
CA LYS A 58 11.08 -1.31 6.74
C LYS A 58 10.07 -0.96 7.84
N LEU A 59 8.99 -0.29 7.47
CA LEU A 59 7.94 0.12 8.41
C LEU A 59 7.25 -1.07 9.05
N ILE A 60 6.89 -2.08 8.25
CA ILE A 60 6.15 -3.23 8.74
C ILE A 60 7.05 -4.40 9.17
N GLY A 61 8.35 -4.32 8.90
CA GLY A 61 9.30 -5.36 9.26
C GLY A 61 9.17 -6.63 8.43
N LYS A 62 8.76 -6.50 7.17
CA LYS A 62 8.47 -7.64 6.30
C LYS A 62 8.92 -7.34 4.87
N THR A 63 9.60 -8.28 4.23
CA THR A 63 9.99 -8.16 2.83
C THR A 63 8.89 -8.73 1.95
N PHE A 64 8.41 -7.94 0.97
CA PHE A 64 7.33 -8.38 0.08
C PHE A 64 7.54 -8.01 -1.38
N TYR A 65 8.41 -7.05 -1.69
CA TYR A 65 8.57 -6.52 -3.04
C TYR A 65 9.14 -7.57 -4.00
N SER A 66 8.59 -7.59 -5.22
CA SER A 66 9.11 -8.38 -6.34
C SER A 66 8.80 -7.64 -7.63
N ASP A 67 9.71 -7.70 -8.60
CA ASP A 67 9.53 -7.07 -9.92
C ASP A 67 8.38 -7.70 -10.71
N ASP A 68 7.97 -8.92 -10.35
CA ASP A 68 6.92 -9.67 -11.03
C ASP A 68 5.52 -9.29 -10.56
N LEU A 69 5.42 -8.42 -9.57
CA LEU A 69 4.17 -8.10 -8.90
C LEU A 69 3.83 -6.62 -9.00
N ILE A 70 2.54 -6.33 -8.91
CA ILE A 70 1.99 -4.98 -8.83
C ILE A 70 1.47 -4.77 -7.42
N PHE A 71 1.82 -3.63 -6.82
CA PHE A 71 1.44 -3.29 -5.46
C PHE A 71 0.56 -2.04 -5.47
N GLN A 72 -0.58 -2.10 -4.80
CA GLN A 72 -1.50 -0.98 -4.67
C GLN A 72 -1.95 -0.85 -3.22
N LEU A 73 -2.25 0.39 -2.82
CA LEU A 73 -2.78 0.70 -1.51
C LEU A 73 -4.21 1.20 -1.65
N SER A 74 -5.13 0.59 -0.91
CA SER A 74 -6.53 1.04 -0.83
C SER A 74 -6.95 1.16 0.63
N GLY A 75 -8.03 1.91 0.88
CA GLY A 75 -8.55 2.11 2.23
C GLY A 75 -8.97 0.82 2.92
N GLY A 76 -9.33 -0.21 2.14
CA GLY A 76 -9.70 -1.52 2.69
C GLY A 76 -8.55 -2.27 3.34
N ASP A 77 -7.31 -1.83 3.14
CA ASP A 77 -6.12 -2.46 3.72
C ASP A 77 -5.78 -1.95 5.13
N LEU A 78 -6.55 -1.02 5.64
CA LEU A 78 -6.29 -0.38 6.93
C LEU A 78 -7.14 -0.96 8.06
#